data_a4e73d7c0e3530eac1d4d03f887c19bd
#
_entry.id   a4e73d7c0e3530eac1d4d03f887c19bd
#
_cell.length_a   1.000
_cell.length_b   1.000
_cell.length_c   1.000
_cell.angle_alpha   90.00
_cell.angle_beta   90.00
_cell.angle_gamma   90.00
#
_symmetry.space_group_name_H-M   'P 1'
#
loop_
_entity.id
_entity.type
_entity.pdbx_description
1 polymer ?
#
loop_
_entity_poly.entity_id
_entity_poly.type
_entity_poly.pdbx_seq_one_letter_code
_entity_poly.pdbx_strand_id
1 'polypeptide(L)'
;MTKPRPEYPRPILERDRWLNLNGVWQLKEDPKDEGLRAHWFDQSWSDAIEVVVPFPLESEASGVHDIEHASIFWYQREFSLPSDWQERVCLRIGACDHWARVFINGQEVGQHRGGYAPFSFDISHALTPGINRISIRVQDSVSWTQPRGKQAGTTRWPIDYDSVSGIWQSVWLEPLPGVSFESTAYRYSCATRELTYQVFLSEQLAGEVEIEILDGTEVVATATVETALRAEARVAIVIDQPRLWSPDSPTLYQVKLKLRNAETGECDVATSYLGLREVSVEEGRLHLNGEDCYLRGVLDQGYFPEGWYTAMSDDELRRDVELTLAMGFNCARKHQKAEDPRYLYWADRLGLLVWAEMPSGRVFSSELVETLTSEWTDLVKRDRGHPSVIAWVPFNESWGVWHQSTRPEQRAFVDATVALTKALDQSRLVIGNDGWEFSSGDLWTLHLYNDEHDLANRLSRLIENPESSVTDEYGGQNRVGALPGADVSGLPILLTECGGIGMGQFSDDDFSYGDCAQSEAELEQRIEEALSVIRSVGPLQGFVWTQLTDVQQEVNGLLYFDRRPKLPLETLSRLFRG
;
A
#
# COMPACT_ATOMS: atom_id res chain seq x y z
N MET A 1 -0.77 -22.57 20.18
CA MET A 1 -1.27 -21.30 19.62
C MET A 1 -1.45 -21.48 18.13
N THR A 2 -2.50 -20.95 17.54
CA THR A 2 -2.65 -20.89 16.07
C THR A 2 -1.56 -19.98 15.51
N LYS A 3 -1.00 -20.35 14.36
CA LYS A 3 0.03 -19.53 13.70
C LYS A 3 -0.58 -18.19 13.28
N PRO A 4 0.04 -17.03 13.60
CA PRO A 4 -0.46 -15.73 13.15
C PRO A 4 -0.34 -15.61 11.63
N ARG A 5 -1.30 -14.95 10.99
CA ARG A 5 -1.33 -14.71 9.55
C ARG A 5 -0.99 -15.99 8.76
N PRO A 6 -1.87 -17.01 8.84
CA PRO A 6 -1.60 -18.33 8.24
C PRO A 6 -1.83 -18.39 6.73
N GLU A 7 -2.50 -17.40 6.15
CA GLU A 7 -2.81 -17.30 4.73
C GLU A 7 -1.56 -17.06 3.88
N TYR A 8 -1.62 -17.43 2.58
CA TYR A 8 -0.55 -17.17 1.65
C TYR A 8 -0.40 -15.66 1.40
N PRO A 9 0.80 -15.07 1.59
CA PRO A 9 0.96 -13.61 1.66
C PRO A 9 0.90 -12.88 0.31
N ARG A 10 0.98 -13.58 -0.81
CA ARG A 10 1.16 -13.05 -2.16
C ARG A 10 0.03 -13.46 -3.10
N PRO A 11 -1.21 -12.97 -2.88
CA PRO A 11 -2.41 -13.51 -3.54
C PRO A 11 -2.42 -13.34 -5.07
N ILE A 12 -1.68 -12.34 -5.61
CA ILE A 12 -1.61 -12.11 -7.06
C ILE A 12 -0.67 -13.07 -7.80
N LEU A 13 0.10 -13.88 -7.09
CA LEU A 13 0.97 -14.92 -7.64
C LEU A 13 1.11 -16.05 -6.62
N GLU A 14 0.07 -16.86 -6.48
CA GLU A 14 -0.05 -17.90 -5.47
C GLU A 14 0.66 -19.19 -5.88
N ARG A 15 1.25 -19.88 -4.89
CA ARG A 15 1.93 -21.17 -5.03
C ARG A 15 1.45 -22.14 -3.97
N ASP A 16 1.28 -23.40 -4.35
CA ASP A 16 0.80 -24.46 -3.44
C ASP A 16 1.86 -24.87 -2.40
N ARG A 17 3.15 -24.76 -2.76
CA ARG A 17 4.27 -25.21 -1.93
C ARG A 17 4.98 -24.02 -1.30
N TRP A 18 4.79 -23.87 0.02
CA TRP A 18 5.42 -22.82 0.81
C TRP A 18 5.47 -23.19 2.29
N LEU A 19 6.33 -22.53 3.04
CA LEU A 19 6.46 -22.73 4.48
C LEU A 19 6.40 -21.38 5.19
N ASN A 20 5.32 -21.17 5.95
CA ASN A 20 5.13 -19.96 6.75
C ASN A 20 6.05 -19.98 7.99
N LEU A 21 6.88 -18.95 8.16
CA LEU A 21 7.78 -18.76 9.30
C LEU A 21 7.25 -17.74 10.34
N ASN A 22 5.99 -17.31 10.24
CA ASN A 22 5.37 -16.48 11.28
C ASN A 22 5.23 -17.27 12.60
N GLY A 23 5.11 -16.53 13.71
CA GLY A 23 4.95 -17.06 15.07
C GLY A 23 6.09 -16.62 15.98
N VAL A 24 6.42 -17.43 16.96
CA VAL A 24 7.42 -17.05 17.97
C VAL A 24 8.83 -17.09 17.40
N TRP A 25 9.56 -15.97 17.58
CA TRP A 25 10.97 -15.77 17.31
C TRP A 25 11.68 -15.33 18.57
N GLN A 26 12.99 -15.38 18.60
CA GLN A 26 13.82 -14.74 19.62
C GLN A 26 14.17 -13.32 19.19
N LEU A 27 14.14 -12.39 20.11
CA LEU A 27 14.53 -10.98 19.95
C LEU A 27 15.64 -10.62 20.90
N LYS A 28 16.64 -9.88 20.41
CA LYS A 28 17.74 -9.35 21.20
C LYS A 28 18.09 -7.94 20.75
N GLU A 29 18.05 -6.98 21.67
CA GLU A 29 18.46 -5.61 21.40
C GLU A 29 19.98 -5.46 21.29
N ASP A 30 20.42 -4.52 20.43
CA ASP A 30 21.83 -4.23 20.16
C ASP A 30 22.12 -2.72 20.22
N PRO A 31 21.90 -2.05 21.36
CA PRO A 31 22.02 -0.59 21.47
C PRO A 31 23.43 -0.04 21.18
N LYS A 32 24.43 -0.92 21.08
CA LYS A 32 25.85 -0.55 20.83
C LYS A 32 26.35 -1.02 19.47
N ASP A 33 25.49 -1.66 18.65
CA ASP A 33 25.87 -2.29 17.38
C ASP A 33 27.05 -3.26 17.50
N GLU A 34 27.03 -4.09 18.54
CA GLU A 34 28.07 -5.07 18.81
C GLU A 34 27.83 -6.42 18.16
N GLY A 35 26.57 -6.73 17.79
CA GLY A 35 26.13 -8.05 17.34
C GLY A 35 26.86 -8.57 16.11
N LEU A 36 27.16 -7.70 15.14
CA LEU A 36 27.94 -8.09 13.96
C LEU A 36 29.37 -8.51 14.35
N ARG A 37 30.05 -7.71 15.18
CA ARG A 37 31.42 -7.99 15.64
C ARG A 37 31.47 -9.20 16.57
N ALA A 38 30.43 -9.39 17.36
CA ALA A 38 30.30 -10.51 18.29
C ALA A 38 29.74 -11.79 17.62
N HIS A 39 29.47 -11.76 16.33
CA HIS A 39 28.96 -12.89 15.54
C HIS A 39 27.65 -13.47 16.10
N TRP A 40 26.71 -12.61 16.52
CA TRP A 40 25.40 -13.07 17.05
C TRP A 40 24.60 -13.88 16.03
N PHE A 41 24.82 -13.64 14.76
CA PHE A 41 24.17 -14.36 13.66
C PHE A 41 24.54 -15.86 13.60
N ASP A 42 25.64 -16.27 14.24
CA ASP A 42 26.16 -17.66 14.26
C ASP A 42 26.02 -18.34 15.63
N GLN A 43 25.36 -17.68 16.59
CA GLN A 43 25.24 -18.16 17.98
C GLN A 43 23.78 -18.36 18.37
N SER A 44 23.51 -19.31 19.28
CA SER A 44 22.24 -19.37 20.01
C SER A 44 22.29 -18.38 21.18
N TRP A 45 21.18 -17.69 21.40
CA TRP A 45 21.10 -16.68 22.46
C TRP A 45 20.44 -17.27 23.72
N SER A 46 21.03 -17.01 24.90
CA SER A 46 20.47 -17.39 26.18
C SER A 46 19.77 -16.24 26.92
N ASP A 47 19.94 -15.03 26.42
CA ASP A 47 19.46 -13.77 26.98
C ASP A 47 18.46 -13.03 26.07
N ALA A 48 17.92 -13.72 25.07
CA ALA A 48 16.87 -13.21 24.19
C ALA A 48 15.50 -13.31 24.86
N ILE A 49 14.60 -12.43 24.44
CA ILE A 49 13.17 -12.51 24.76
C ILE A 49 12.38 -13.09 23.58
N GLU A 50 11.15 -13.52 23.82
CA GLU A 50 10.26 -13.97 22.76
C GLU A 50 9.54 -12.79 22.11
N VAL A 51 9.37 -12.84 20.79
CA VAL A 51 8.58 -11.89 19.99
C VAL A 51 7.71 -12.65 18.99
N VAL A 52 6.52 -12.17 18.73
CA VAL A 52 5.59 -12.80 17.75
C VAL A 52 5.66 -12.05 16.42
N VAL A 53 6.26 -12.68 15.41
CA VAL A 53 6.28 -12.21 14.03
C VAL A 53 4.98 -12.62 13.32
N PRO A 54 4.31 -11.75 12.54
CA PRO A 54 4.81 -10.49 11.97
C PRO A 54 4.25 -9.23 12.66
N PHE A 55 4.34 -9.10 13.94
CA PHE A 55 3.86 -7.91 14.64
C PHE A 55 5.02 -6.99 15.03
N PRO A 56 4.88 -5.66 14.80
CA PRO A 56 5.90 -4.67 15.18
C PRO A 56 6.19 -4.69 16.68
N LEU A 57 7.41 -4.36 17.07
CA LEU A 57 7.86 -4.41 18.46
C LEU A 57 7.00 -3.56 19.40
N GLU A 58 6.50 -2.44 18.91
CA GLU A 58 5.68 -1.49 19.64
C GLU A 58 4.26 -2.00 19.93
N SER A 59 3.77 -2.96 19.13
CA SER A 59 2.42 -3.49 19.23
C SER A 59 2.23 -4.48 20.38
N GLU A 60 1.02 -4.53 20.95
CA GLU A 60 0.66 -5.54 21.96
C GLU A 60 0.77 -6.97 21.40
N ALA A 61 0.40 -7.15 20.14
CA ALA A 61 0.40 -8.45 19.47
C ALA A 61 1.80 -9.07 19.32
N SER A 62 2.87 -8.26 19.34
CA SER A 62 4.25 -8.74 19.33
C SER A 62 4.62 -9.50 20.61
N GLY A 63 3.93 -9.21 21.72
CA GLY A 63 4.28 -9.68 23.06
C GLY A 63 5.44 -8.92 23.71
N VAL A 64 6.03 -7.96 23.01
CA VAL A 64 7.11 -7.07 23.51
C VAL A 64 6.50 -5.77 24.01
N HIS A 65 5.69 -5.11 23.17
CA HIS A 65 5.01 -3.86 23.47
C HIS A 65 5.96 -2.78 24.01
N ASP A 66 7.06 -2.54 23.28
CA ASP A 66 8.09 -1.58 23.68
C ASP A 66 8.25 -0.48 22.63
N ILE A 67 7.83 0.73 22.97
CA ILE A 67 7.95 1.93 22.12
C ILE A 67 9.30 2.66 22.28
N GLU A 68 10.14 2.25 23.25
CA GLU A 68 11.44 2.85 23.55
C GLU A 68 12.61 1.89 23.26
N HIS A 69 12.36 0.81 22.47
CA HIS A 69 13.39 -0.18 22.15
C HIS A 69 14.62 0.43 21.45
N ALA A 70 15.74 -0.29 21.46
CA ALA A 70 16.94 0.14 20.77
C ALA A 70 16.70 0.26 19.25
N SER A 71 17.34 1.23 18.59
CA SER A 71 17.27 1.40 17.13
C SER A 71 17.94 0.26 16.33
N ILE A 72 18.66 -0.64 17.00
CA ILE A 72 19.25 -1.85 16.41
C ILE A 72 18.86 -3.03 17.27
N PHE A 73 18.32 -4.05 16.63
CA PHE A 73 17.90 -5.28 17.26
C PHE A 73 17.98 -6.46 16.29
N TRP A 74 17.90 -7.67 16.84
CA TRP A 74 18.08 -8.90 16.11
C TRP A 74 16.93 -9.86 16.35
N TYR A 75 16.44 -10.47 15.27
CA TYR A 75 15.53 -11.60 15.28
C TYR A 75 16.29 -12.89 15.04
N GLN A 76 15.86 -13.99 15.67
CA GLN A 76 16.40 -15.32 15.40
C GLN A 76 15.31 -16.39 15.49
N ARG A 77 15.37 -17.37 14.58
CA ARG A 77 14.48 -18.53 14.58
C ARG A 77 15.15 -19.75 13.99
N GLU A 78 14.82 -20.94 14.53
CA GLU A 78 15.15 -22.22 13.92
C GLU A 78 13.99 -22.73 13.05
N PHE A 79 14.32 -23.38 11.94
CA PHE A 79 13.36 -23.99 11.02
C PHE A 79 13.93 -25.24 10.38
N SER A 80 13.04 -26.11 9.88
CA SER A 80 13.38 -27.29 9.07
C SER A 80 12.57 -27.25 7.79
N LEU A 81 13.19 -27.65 6.69
CA LEU A 81 12.51 -27.75 5.40
C LEU A 81 11.69 -29.05 5.31
N PRO A 82 10.57 -29.06 4.57
CA PRO A 82 9.91 -30.29 4.16
C PRO A 82 10.88 -31.20 3.40
N SER A 83 10.82 -32.51 3.69
CA SER A 83 11.79 -33.49 3.14
C SER A 83 11.69 -33.72 1.63
N ASP A 84 10.60 -33.27 1.02
CA ASP A 84 10.33 -33.34 -0.42
C ASP A 84 10.85 -32.12 -1.20
N TRP A 85 11.41 -31.11 -0.51
CA TRP A 85 12.00 -29.95 -1.19
C TRP A 85 13.42 -30.26 -1.64
N GLN A 86 13.60 -30.32 -2.96
CA GLN A 86 14.89 -30.57 -3.61
C GLN A 86 15.34 -29.38 -4.48
N GLU A 87 14.44 -28.43 -4.66
CA GLU A 87 14.62 -27.25 -5.47
C GLU A 87 15.41 -26.15 -4.73
N ARG A 88 15.73 -25.09 -5.42
CA ARG A 88 16.22 -23.84 -4.85
C ARG A 88 15.19 -23.31 -3.83
N VAL A 89 15.64 -22.83 -2.68
CA VAL A 89 14.77 -22.28 -1.64
C VAL A 89 14.93 -20.78 -1.59
N CYS A 90 13.83 -20.07 -1.77
CA CYS A 90 13.73 -18.63 -1.68
C CYS A 90 13.10 -18.23 -0.33
N LEU A 91 13.83 -17.43 0.45
CA LEU A 91 13.28 -16.73 1.61
C LEU A 91 12.59 -15.44 1.12
N ARG A 92 11.36 -15.21 1.59
CA ARG A 92 10.60 -14.00 1.31
C ARG A 92 10.17 -13.32 2.60
N ILE A 93 10.25 -11.99 2.62
CA ILE A 93 9.81 -11.13 3.72
C ILE A 93 8.91 -10.06 3.11
N GLY A 94 7.67 -9.96 3.59
CA GLY A 94 6.67 -9.04 3.05
C GLY A 94 7.01 -7.58 3.33
N ALA A 95 7.47 -7.28 4.55
CA ALA A 95 8.00 -5.96 4.92
C ALA A 95 8.78 -6.04 6.23
N CYS A 96 9.83 -5.23 6.35
CA CYS A 96 10.64 -5.11 7.56
C CYS A 96 11.22 -3.69 7.64
N ASP A 97 10.75 -2.88 8.58
CA ASP A 97 11.19 -1.50 8.77
C ASP A 97 12.46 -1.47 9.66
N HIS A 98 13.54 -0.86 9.27
CA HIS A 98 13.82 -0.16 8.02
C HIS A 98 14.95 -0.81 7.21
N TRP A 99 16.07 -1.22 7.84
CA TRP A 99 17.23 -1.83 7.20
C TRP A 99 17.50 -3.21 7.78
N ALA A 100 17.23 -4.25 6.98
CA ALA A 100 17.40 -5.65 7.35
C ALA A 100 18.67 -6.26 6.73
N ARG A 101 19.45 -6.99 7.53
CA ARG A 101 20.53 -7.89 7.07
C ARG A 101 20.21 -9.30 7.51
N VAL A 102 20.19 -10.22 6.57
CA VAL A 102 19.70 -11.59 6.76
C VAL A 102 20.84 -12.60 6.70
N PHE A 103 20.85 -13.51 7.65
CA PHE A 103 21.85 -14.57 7.79
C PHE A 103 21.14 -15.92 7.91
N ILE A 104 21.68 -16.94 7.22
CA ILE A 104 21.27 -18.35 7.35
C ILE A 104 22.48 -19.15 7.81
N ASN A 105 22.36 -19.85 8.94
CA ASN A 105 23.44 -20.68 9.50
C ASN A 105 24.79 -19.93 9.61
N GLY A 106 24.74 -18.66 10.00
CA GLY A 106 25.94 -17.82 10.14
C GLY A 106 26.43 -17.18 8.84
N GLN A 107 25.86 -17.50 7.68
CA GLN A 107 26.23 -16.91 6.40
C GLN A 107 25.25 -15.79 6.01
N GLU A 108 25.77 -14.60 5.69
CA GLU A 108 24.95 -13.51 5.17
C GLU A 108 24.42 -13.86 3.76
N VAL A 109 23.10 -13.81 3.59
CA VAL A 109 22.43 -14.11 2.32
C VAL A 109 21.96 -12.86 1.60
N GLY A 110 21.88 -11.71 2.29
CA GLY A 110 21.56 -10.43 1.68
C GLY A 110 21.13 -9.37 2.67
N GLN A 111 20.83 -8.19 2.14
CA GLN A 111 20.31 -7.05 2.89
C GLN A 111 19.25 -6.31 2.08
N HIS A 112 18.35 -5.64 2.77
CA HIS A 112 17.31 -4.79 2.18
C HIS A 112 17.20 -3.49 2.99
N ARG A 113 16.95 -2.38 2.28
CA ARG A 113 16.70 -1.07 2.88
C ARG A 113 15.40 -0.52 2.36
N GLY A 114 14.48 -0.22 3.26
CA GLY A 114 13.13 0.23 3.01
C GLY A 114 12.16 -0.49 3.96
N GLY A 115 11.12 0.22 4.43
CA GLY A 115 10.21 -0.29 5.46
C GLY A 115 8.96 -0.98 4.91
N TYR A 116 8.66 -0.84 3.61
CA TYR A 116 7.34 -1.18 3.06
C TYR A 116 7.38 -2.17 1.90
N ALA A 117 8.45 -2.20 1.13
CA ALA A 117 8.56 -3.09 -0.02
C ALA A 117 8.99 -4.51 0.37
N PRO A 118 8.43 -5.55 -0.30
CA PRO A 118 8.86 -6.92 -0.08
C PRO A 118 10.25 -7.17 -0.65
N PHE A 119 10.97 -8.12 -0.05
CA PHE A 119 12.25 -8.57 -0.56
C PHE A 119 12.45 -10.07 -0.40
N SER A 120 13.40 -10.62 -1.16
CA SER A 120 13.66 -12.05 -1.16
C SER A 120 15.12 -12.38 -1.42
N PHE A 121 15.56 -13.54 -0.92
CA PHE A 121 16.92 -14.06 -1.10
C PHE A 121 16.90 -15.55 -1.41
N ASP A 122 17.74 -15.98 -2.36
CA ASP A 122 18.06 -17.40 -2.52
C ASP A 122 18.96 -17.84 -1.36
N ILE A 123 18.43 -18.72 -0.53
CA ILE A 123 19.14 -19.21 0.65
C ILE A 123 19.74 -20.60 0.47
N SER A 124 19.59 -21.22 -0.70
CA SER A 124 19.94 -22.63 -0.98
C SER A 124 21.38 -22.97 -0.61
N HIS A 125 22.29 -22.05 -0.92
CA HIS A 125 23.72 -22.22 -0.69
C HIS A 125 24.14 -22.19 0.78
N ALA A 126 23.29 -21.65 1.66
CA ALA A 126 23.51 -21.53 3.10
C ALA A 126 22.75 -22.58 3.93
N LEU A 127 21.93 -23.40 3.29
CA LEU A 127 21.14 -24.44 3.96
C LEU A 127 21.97 -25.68 4.30
N THR A 128 21.62 -26.31 5.41
CA THR A 128 22.17 -27.62 5.84
C THR A 128 21.05 -28.63 6.05
N PRO A 129 21.33 -29.94 5.94
CA PRO A 129 20.35 -30.96 6.29
C PRO A 129 19.90 -30.87 7.75
N GLY A 130 18.59 -30.93 7.98
CA GLY A 130 17.99 -30.87 9.32
C GLY A 130 17.57 -29.47 9.75
N ILE A 131 17.99 -29.05 10.94
CA ILE A 131 17.62 -27.76 11.52
C ILE A 131 18.52 -26.66 10.95
N ASN A 132 17.90 -25.61 10.46
CA ASN A 132 18.55 -24.39 9.98
C ASN A 132 18.17 -23.22 10.89
N ARG A 133 19.01 -22.19 10.92
CA ARG A 133 18.79 -20.97 11.71
C ARG A 133 18.78 -19.76 10.78
N ILE A 134 17.75 -18.94 10.93
CA ILE A 134 17.69 -17.60 10.36
C ILE A 134 17.97 -16.57 11.46
N SER A 135 18.83 -15.61 11.18
CA SER A 135 19.08 -14.44 12.01
C SER A 135 18.93 -13.19 11.17
N ILE A 136 18.19 -12.19 11.66
CA ILE A 136 17.94 -10.93 10.95
C ILE A 136 18.34 -9.78 11.87
N ARG A 137 19.35 -9.00 11.45
CA ARG A 137 19.66 -7.72 12.08
C ARG A 137 18.80 -6.65 11.46
N VAL A 138 18.09 -5.91 12.28
CA VAL A 138 17.29 -4.77 11.87
C VAL A 138 17.87 -3.49 12.46
N GLN A 139 17.88 -2.43 11.69
CA GLN A 139 18.20 -1.09 12.14
C GLN A 139 17.08 -0.15 11.70
N ASP A 140 16.42 0.45 12.68
CA ASP A 140 15.40 1.47 12.46
C ASP A 140 15.58 2.60 13.48
N SER A 141 15.74 3.81 12.99
CA SER A 141 15.87 5.02 13.80
C SER A 141 14.73 6.00 13.59
N VAL A 142 13.72 5.59 12.81
CA VAL A 142 12.59 6.44 12.40
C VAL A 142 13.09 7.81 11.90
N SER A 143 14.09 7.78 11.02
CA SER A 143 14.78 8.98 10.54
C SER A 143 13.83 9.88 9.70
N TRP A 144 14.08 11.18 9.75
CA TRP A 144 13.36 12.16 8.94
C TRP A 144 13.62 12.02 7.43
N THR A 145 14.70 11.35 7.04
CA THR A 145 15.11 11.14 5.65
C THR A 145 14.66 9.80 5.07
N GLN A 146 14.08 8.91 5.88
CA GLN A 146 13.49 7.66 5.38
C GLN A 146 11.99 7.84 5.08
N PRO A 147 11.40 7.11 4.12
CA PRO A 147 9.96 6.95 4.01
C PRO A 147 9.42 6.31 5.30
N ARG A 148 8.61 7.05 6.04
CA ARG A 148 8.08 6.61 7.33
C ARG A 148 6.58 6.90 7.51
N GLY A 149 6.01 7.68 6.59
CA GLY A 149 4.60 8.06 6.67
C GLY A 149 4.28 8.82 7.96
N LYS A 150 3.24 8.41 8.67
CA LYS A 150 2.78 9.01 9.93
C LYS A 150 3.45 8.42 11.19
N GLN A 151 4.48 7.62 11.05
CA GLN A 151 5.23 7.12 12.21
C GLN A 151 5.92 8.27 12.94
N ALA A 152 5.70 8.36 14.25
CA ALA A 152 6.38 9.33 15.11
C ALA A 152 7.87 9.00 15.21
N GLY A 153 8.70 10.03 15.21
CA GLY A 153 10.11 9.91 15.56
C GLY A 153 10.36 10.56 16.92
N THR A 154 11.49 11.24 17.03
CA THR A 154 11.84 12.02 18.24
C THR A 154 10.93 13.21 18.49
N THR A 155 10.20 13.66 17.46
CA THR A 155 9.16 14.70 17.55
C THR A 155 7.87 14.13 17.03
N ARG A 156 6.80 14.23 17.82
CA ARG A 156 5.45 13.77 17.47
C ARG A 156 4.57 14.97 17.15
N TRP A 157 3.96 14.96 15.98
CA TRP A 157 2.88 15.87 15.64
C TRP A 157 1.53 15.28 16.08
N PRO A 158 0.48 16.08 16.25
CA PRO A 158 -0.83 15.55 16.65
C PRO A 158 -1.40 14.48 15.71
N ILE A 159 -0.94 14.49 14.45
CA ILE A 159 -1.34 13.53 13.40
C ILE A 159 -0.32 12.40 13.19
N ASP A 160 0.72 12.29 14.02
CA ASP A 160 1.68 11.17 13.99
C ASP A 160 1.25 10.11 15.00
N TYR A 161 1.51 8.85 14.68
CA TYR A 161 1.22 7.69 15.54
C TYR A 161 2.52 7.03 15.97
N ASP A 162 2.44 6.10 16.93
CA ASP A 162 3.62 5.37 17.36
C ASP A 162 4.27 4.64 16.19
N SER A 163 5.59 4.47 16.27
CA SER A 163 6.41 3.87 15.23
C SER A 163 6.07 2.40 15.00
N VAL A 164 6.52 1.88 13.89
CA VAL A 164 6.41 0.49 13.50
C VAL A 164 7.79 0.01 13.09
N SER A 165 8.45 -0.76 13.93
CA SER A 165 9.82 -1.21 13.70
C SER A 165 9.92 -2.71 13.52
N GLY A 166 10.82 -3.14 12.65
CA GLY A 166 11.09 -4.55 12.41
C GLY A 166 10.12 -5.24 11.45
N ILE A 167 9.94 -6.54 11.63
CA ILE A 167 9.15 -7.37 10.74
C ILE A 167 7.65 -7.17 11.01
N TRP A 168 6.94 -6.52 10.07
CA TRP A 168 5.51 -6.27 10.22
C TRP A 168 4.62 -6.93 9.15
N GLN A 169 5.23 -7.65 8.18
CA GLN A 169 4.52 -8.55 7.27
C GLN A 169 5.16 -9.93 7.28
N SER A 170 4.43 -10.92 6.75
CA SER A 170 4.78 -12.34 6.82
C SER A 170 6.19 -12.65 6.33
N VAL A 171 6.80 -13.67 6.96
CA VAL A 171 8.06 -14.31 6.55
C VAL A 171 7.75 -15.73 6.10
N TRP A 172 8.23 -16.14 4.91
CA TRP A 172 7.97 -17.48 4.40
C TRP A 172 9.07 -17.97 3.46
N LEU A 173 9.04 -19.26 3.19
CA LEU A 173 9.93 -19.92 2.24
C LEU A 173 9.13 -20.52 1.09
N GLU A 174 9.70 -20.52 -0.11
CA GLU A 174 9.18 -21.16 -1.31
C GLU A 174 10.26 -22.02 -1.98
N PRO A 175 9.96 -23.28 -2.36
CA PRO A 175 10.80 -24.05 -3.26
C PRO A 175 10.55 -23.57 -4.69
N LEU A 176 11.58 -23.12 -5.39
CA LEU A 176 11.47 -22.56 -6.73
C LEU A 176 12.45 -23.26 -7.70
N PRO A 177 12.11 -23.43 -8.98
CA PRO A 177 13.05 -23.83 -9.99
C PRO A 177 14.15 -22.77 -10.20
N GLY A 178 15.13 -23.07 -11.02
CA GLY A 178 16.24 -22.16 -11.35
C GLY A 178 15.76 -20.78 -11.80
N VAL A 179 14.76 -20.73 -12.69
CA VAL A 179 14.07 -19.49 -13.10
C VAL A 179 12.58 -19.60 -12.76
N SER A 180 12.02 -18.57 -12.17
CA SER A 180 10.63 -18.56 -11.68
C SER A 180 9.91 -17.26 -12.02
N PHE A 181 8.56 -17.28 -11.92
CA PHE A 181 7.75 -16.06 -11.99
C PHE A 181 8.02 -15.14 -10.79
N GLU A 182 8.25 -13.86 -11.09
CA GLU A 182 8.44 -12.81 -10.07
C GLU A 182 7.22 -11.93 -9.89
N SER A 183 6.60 -11.47 -10.97
CA SER A 183 5.38 -10.67 -10.92
C SER A 183 4.60 -10.74 -12.22
N THR A 184 3.39 -10.21 -12.19
CA THR A 184 2.54 -10.04 -13.37
C THR A 184 2.06 -8.60 -13.47
N ALA A 185 1.74 -8.17 -14.69
CA ALA A 185 1.04 -6.94 -14.95
C ALA A 185 0.07 -7.16 -16.11
N TYR A 186 -0.97 -6.35 -16.18
CA TYR A 186 -1.86 -6.38 -17.31
C TYR A 186 -2.50 -5.02 -17.58
N ARG A 187 -2.92 -4.85 -18.81
CA ARG A 187 -3.75 -3.72 -19.25
C ARG A 187 -4.88 -4.27 -20.13
N TYR A 188 -6.07 -3.79 -19.90
CA TYR A 188 -7.23 -4.11 -20.73
C TYR A 188 -7.75 -2.85 -21.43
N SER A 189 -8.17 -3.00 -22.69
CA SER A 189 -8.84 -1.94 -23.45
C SER A 189 -10.28 -2.36 -23.74
N CYS A 190 -11.24 -1.58 -23.28
CA CYS A 190 -12.67 -1.78 -23.55
C CYS A 190 -12.98 -1.62 -25.04
N ALA A 191 -12.31 -0.70 -25.73
CA ALA A 191 -12.55 -0.41 -27.15
C ALA A 191 -12.15 -1.58 -28.06
N THR A 192 -11.01 -2.22 -27.81
CA THR A 192 -10.49 -3.33 -28.63
C THR A 192 -10.78 -4.70 -28.04
N ARG A 193 -11.26 -4.79 -26.79
CA ARG A 193 -11.41 -6.02 -25.99
C ARG A 193 -10.09 -6.80 -25.85
N GLU A 194 -8.99 -6.11 -25.96
CA GLU A 194 -7.65 -6.68 -25.88
C GLU A 194 -7.11 -6.59 -24.46
N LEU A 195 -6.71 -7.72 -23.91
CA LEU A 195 -5.91 -7.86 -22.71
C LEU A 195 -4.44 -7.97 -23.11
N THR A 196 -3.64 -6.98 -22.79
CA THR A 196 -2.19 -7.14 -22.81
C THR A 196 -1.77 -7.72 -21.46
N TYR A 197 -1.28 -8.96 -21.44
CA TYR A 197 -0.79 -9.62 -20.25
C TYR A 197 0.74 -9.74 -20.29
N GLN A 198 1.38 -9.49 -19.16
CA GLN A 198 2.83 -9.44 -19.03
C GLN A 198 3.26 -10.23 -17.80
N VAL A 199 4.26 -11.08 -17.97
CA VAL A 199 4.90 -11.83 -16.87
C VAL A 199 6.35 -11.40 -16.76
N PHE A 200 6.84 -11.34 -15.51
CA PHE A 200 8.22 -11.03 -15.19
C PHE A 200 8.85 -12.24 -14.51
N LEU A 201 10.08 -12.55 -14.89
CA LEU A 201 10.84 -13.71 -14.43
C LEU A 201 12.00 -13.26 -13.55
N SER A 202 12.44 -14.16 -12.67
CA SER A 202 13.60 -13.92 -11.79
C SER A 202 14.90 -13.68 -12.56
N GLU A 203 15.04 -14.29 -13.74
CA GLU A 203 16.21 -14.16 -14.60
C GLU A 203 15.82 -14.30 -16.08
N GLN A 204 16.77 -13.98 -16.96
CA GLN A 204 16.63 -14.20 -18.40
C GLN A 204 16.57 -15.69 -18.72
N LEU A 205 15.65 -16.09 -19.58
CA LEU A 205 15.43 -17.48 -19.94
C LEU A 205 15.11 -17.65 -21.42
N ALA A 206 15.65 -18.70 -22.04
CA ALA A 206 15.08 -19.27 -23.24
C ALA A 206 14.02 -20.30 -22.85
N GLY A 207 12.75 -19.95 -23.03
CA GLY A 207 11.66 -20.79 -22.56
C GLY A 207 10.33 -20.34 -23.13
N GLU A 208 9.28 -20.97 -22.64
CA GLU A 208 7.91 -20.75 -23.05
C GLU A 208 7.02 -20.51 -21.81
N VAL A 209 6.14 -19.53 -21.89
CA VAL A 209 5.09 -19.27 -20.90
C VAL A 209 3.74 -19.63 -21.49
N GLU A 210 3.07 -20.59 -20.87
CA GLU A 210 1.68 -20.95 -21.13
C GLU A 210 0.79 -20.15 -20.16
N ILE A 211 -0.30 -19.54 -20.66
CA ILE A 211 -1.27 -18.74 -19.90
C ILE A 211 -2.65 -19.27 -20.20
N GLU A 212 -3.40 -19.67 -19.16
CA GLU A 212 -4.82 -20.01 -19.25
C GLU A 212 -5.63 -19.00 -18.43
N ILE A 213 -6.68 -18.43 -19.01
CA ILE A 213 -7.61 -17.52 -18.34
C ILE A 213 -8.96 -18.23 -18.22
N LEU A 214 -9.49 -18.28 -16.98
CA LEU A 214 -10.71 -19.02 -16.67
C LEU A 214 -11.77 -18.09 -16.04
N ASP A 215 -13.02 -18.24 -16.47
CA ASP A 215 -14.21 -17.75 -15.76
C ASP A 215 -14.84 -18.93 -15.01
N GLY A 216 -14.64 -18.97 -13.70
CA GLY A 216 -14.95 -20.14 -12.90
C GLY A 216 -14.14 -21.36 -13.33
N THR A 217 -14.79 -22.35 -13.96
CA THR A 217 -14.12 -23.57 -14.47
C THR A 217 -13.93 -23.56 -15.98
N GLU A 218 -14.50 -22.58 -16.69
CA GLU A 218 -14.45 -22.46 -18.15
C GLU A 218 -13.18 -21.73 -18.58
N VAL A 219 -12.40 -22.31 -19.49
CA VAL A 219 -11.26 -21.63 -20.12
C VAL A 219 -11.79 -20.69 -21.18
N VAL A 220 -11.68 -19.39 -20.95
CA VAL A 220 -12.16 -18.33 -21.87
C VAL A 220 -11.08 -17.84 -22.83
N ALA A 221 -9.81 -18.03 -22.48
CA ALA A 221 -8.70 -17.72 -23.37
C ALA A 221 -7.43 -18.50 -22.97
N THR A 222 -6.58 -18.73 -23.96
CA THR A 222 -5.25 -19.31 -23.78
C THR A 222 -4.23 -18.56 -24.62
N ALA A 223 -3.01 -18.47 -24.15
CA ALA A 223 -1.91 -17.93 -24.91
C ALA A 223 -0.61 -18.66 -24.57
N THR A 224 0.29 -18.67 -25.54
CA THR A 224 1.65 -19.16 -25.36
C THR A 224 2.63 -18.12 -25.91
N VAL A 225 3.68 -17.81 -25.16
CA VAL A 225 4.66 -16.81 -25.55
C VAL A 225 6.08 -17.27 -25.22
N GLU A 226 6.99 -17.12 -26.19
CA GLU A 226 8.42 -17.37 -25.98
C GLU A 226 9.08 -16.21 -25.22
N THR A 227 9.95 -16.53 -24.27
CA THR A 227 10.70 -15.53 -23.49
C THR A 227 11.90 -14.96 -24.26
N ALA A 228 12.42 -15.68 -25.26
CA ALA A 228 13.49 -15.24 -26.16
C ALA A 228 14.73 -14.64 -25.44
N LEU A 229 15.20 -15.28 -24.36
CA LEU A 229 16.31 -14.84 -23.50
C LEU A 229 16.04 -13.48 -22.80
N ARG A 230 14.78 -13.22 -22.46
CA ARG A 230 14.38 -12.05 -21.67
C ARG A 230 13.90 -12.49 -20.30
N ALA A 231 13.95 -11.58 -19.34
CA ALA A 231 13.34 -11.73 -18.01
C ALA A 231 11.86 -11.30 -18.00
N GLU A 232 11.25 -11.10 -19.17
CA GLU A 232 9.84 -10.74 -19.33
C GLU A 232 9.27 -11.33 -20.62
N ALA A 233 7.98 -11.63 -20.59
CA ALA A 233 7.22 -11.99 -21.78
C ALA A 233 5.89 -11.24 -21.77
N ARG A 234 5.44 -10.81 -22.96
CA ARG A 234 4.22 -10.03 -23.16
C ARG A 234 3.40 -10.60 -24.30
N VAL A 235 2.09 -10.70 -24.10
CA VAL A 235 1.16 -11.22 -25.10
C VAL A 235 -0.12 -10.39 -25.10
N ALA A 236 -0.70 -10.21 -26.28
CA ALA A 236 -2.03 -9.64 -26.48
C ALA A 236 -3.06 -10.77 -26.66
N ILE A 237 -4.15 -10.72 -25.89
CA ILE A 237 -5.20 -11.73 -25.87
C ILE A 237 -6.54 -11.03 -26.06
N VAL A 238 -7.34 -11.42 -27.06
CA VAL A 238 -8.69 -10.91 -27.21
C VAL A 238 -9.66 -11.76 -26.40
N ILE A 239 -10.50 -11.11 -25.61
CA ILE A 239 -11.55 -11.77 -24.82
C ILE A 239 -12.90 -11.49 -25.50
N ASP A 240 -13.52 -12.51 -26.08
CA ASP A 240 -14.70 -12.35 -26.94
C ASP A 240 -15.93 -11.81 -26.19
N GLN A 241 -16.19 -12.26 -24.98
CA GLN A 241 -17.32 -11.85 -24.14
C GLN A 241 -16.83 -11.46 -22.74
N PRO A 242 -16.16 -10.29 -22.60
CA PRO A 242 -15.55 -9.90 -21.33
C PRO A 242 -16.63 -9.55 -20.30
N ARG A 243 -16.47 -10.06 -19.08
CA ARG A 243 -17.17 -9.58 -17.89
C ARG A 243 -16.25 -8.60 -17.17
N LEU A 244 -16.61 -7.32 -17.22
CA LEU A 244 -15.77 -6.27 -16.66
C LEU A 244 -15.84 -6.28 -15.14
N TRP A 245 -14.72 -5.95 -14.53
CA TRP A 245 -14.63 -5.70 -13.09
C TRP A 245 -15.07 -4.26 -12.79
N SER A 246 -15.94 -4.11 -11.81
CA SER A 246 -16.35 -2.82 -11.25
C SER A 246 -16.79 -2.98 -9.79
N PRO A 247 -16.99 -1.89 -9.02
CA PRO A 247 -17.54 -1.96 -7.67
C PRO A 247 -18.85 -2.75 -7.57
N ASP A 248 -19.74 -2.58 -8.53
CA ASP A 248 -21.05 -3.25 -8.56
C ASP A 248 -20.98 -4.69 -9.10
N SER A 249 -19.90 -5.04 -9.80
CA SER A 249 -19.67 -6.36 -10.38
C SER A 249 -18.18 -6.74 -10.31
N PRO A 250 -17.66 -7.14 -9.14
CA PRO A 250 -16.23 -7.42 -8.96
C PRO A 250 -15.83 -8.78 -9.55
N THR A 251 -16.03 -8.93 -10.85
CA THR A 251 -15.72 -10.16 -11.59
C THR A 251 -14.22 -10.36 -11.71
N LEU A 252 -13.73 -11.49 -11.23
CA LEU A 252 -12.34 -11.90 -11.33
C LEU A 252 -12.21 -13.18 -12.16
N TYR A 253 -11.26 -13.16 -13.08
CA TYR A 253 -10.83 -14.34 -13.83
C TYR A 253 -9.63 -14.98 -13.13
N GLN A 254 -9.62 -16.30 -13.01
CA GLN A 254 -8.44 -17.04 -12.59
C GLN A 254 -7.44 -17.10 -13.74
N VAL A 255 -6.15 -16.98 -13.43
CA VAL A 255 -5.06 -17.14 -14.41
C VAL A 255 -4.13 -18.25 -13.93
N LYS A 256 -3.94 -19.27 -14.76
CA LYS A 256 -2.93 -20.30 -14.54
C LYS A 256 -1.71 -19.99 -15.41
N LEU A 257 -0.56 -19.99 -14.77
CA LEU A 257 0.73 -19.70 -15.39
C LEU A 257 1.62 -20.92 -15.31
N LYS A 258 2.25 -21.27 -16.43
CA LYS A 258 3.28 -22.31 -16.48
C LYS A 258 4.44 -21.84 -17.32
N LEU A 259 5.63 -21.79 -16.71
CA LEU A 259 6.90 -21.51 -17.36
C LEU A 259 7.61 -22.83 -17.61
N ARG A 260 8.16 -23.02 -18.81
CA ARG A 260 9.02 -24.14 -19.15
C ARG A 260 10.37 -23.63 -19.64
N ASN A 261 11.44 -24.07 -18.99
CA ASN A 261 12.81 -23.86 -19.45
C ASN A 261 13.10 -24.77 -20.65
N ALA A 262 13.51 -24.19 -21.79
CA ALA A 262 13.77 -24.95 -23.01
C ALA A 262 15.03 -25.84 -22.94
N GLU A 263 16.00 -25.48 -22.09
CA GLU A 263 17.26 -26.20 -21.95
C GLU A 263 17.19 -27.33 -20.92
N THR A 264 16.65 -27.04 -19.73
CA THR A 264 16.63 -28.00 -18.60
C THR A 264 15.33 -28.79 -18.51
N GLY A 265 14.23 -28.30 -19.13
CA GLY A 265 12.90 -28.87 -19.00
C GLY A 265 12.24 -28.58 -17.66
N GLU A 266 12.88 -27.84 -16.76
CA GLU A 266 12.28 -27.41 -15.49
C GLU A 266 11.05 -26.54 -15.74
N CYS A 267 10.07 -26.68 -14.83
CA CYS A 267 8.84 -25.92 -14.90
C CYS A 267 8.59 -25.14 -13.62
N ASP A 268 8.08 -23.92 -13.77
CA ASP A 268 7.44 -23.16 -12.70
C ASP A 268 5.93 -23.06 -12.93
N VAL A 269 5.14 -23.17 -11.89
CA VAL A 269 3.68 -23.08 -11.94
C VAL A 269 3.22 -22.11 -10.86
N ALA A 270 2.35 -21.19 -11.25
CA ALA A 270 1.71 -20.27 -10.33
C ALA A 270 0.26 -20.01 -10.73
N THR A 271 -0.55 -19.65 -9.75
CA THR A 271 -1.92 -19.20 -9.96
C THR A 271 -2.01 -17.70 -9.66
N SER A 272 -2.73 -16.99 -10.52
CA SER A 272 -3.01 -15.56 -10.38
C SER A 272 -4.49 -15.32 -10.64
N TYR A 273 -4.89 -14.07 -10.58
CA TYR A 273 -6.19 -13.61 -11.04
C TYR A 273 -6.08 -12.23 -11.68
N LEU A 274 -7.12 -11.83 -12.40
CA LEU A 274 -7.24 -10.50 -12.97
C LEU A 274 -8.71 -10.05 -13.03
N GLY A 275 -8.93 -8.74 -12.98
CA GLY A 275 -10.21 -8.10 -13.25
C GLY A 275 -10.09 -7.22 -14.48
N LEU A 276 -10.86 -7.51 -15.53
CA LEU A 276 -10.83 -6.73 -16.75
C LEU A 276 -11.48 -5.37 -16.51
N ARG A 277 -10.70 -4.31 -16.53
CA ARG A 277 -11.19 -2.93 -16.37
C ARG A 277 -10.29 -1.93 -17.07
N GLU A 278 -10.85 -0.79 -17.42
CA GLU A 278 -10.15 0.37 -17.95
C GLU A 278 -10.46 1.59 -17.08
N VAL A 279 -9.43 2.36 -16.69
CA VAL A 279 -9.57 3.64 -16.00
C VAL A 279 -9.05 4.71 -16.94
N SER A 280 -9.85 5.75 -17.19
CA SER A 280 -9.49 6.84 -18.08
C SER A 280 -9.94 8.20 -17.54
N VAL A 281 -9.38 9.25 -18.12
CA VAL A 281 -9.79 10.64 -17.93
C VAL A 281 -10.20 11.19 -19.28
N GLU A 282 -11.43 11.68 -19.39
CA GLU A 282 -11.97 12.27 -20.61
C GLU A 282 -12.78 13.53 -20.25
N GLU A 283 -12.52 14.63 -20.93
CA GLU A 283 -13.22 15.91 -20.74
C GLU A 283 -13.33 16.39 -19.27
N GLY A 284 -12.27 16.18 -18.48
CA GLY A 284 -12.24 16.55 -17.06
C GLY A 284 -13.03 15.62 -16.13
N ARG A 285 -13.40 14.44 -16.60
CA ARG A 285 -14.13 13.42 -15.85
C ARG A 285 -13.32 12.15 -15.68
N LEU A 286 -13.52 11.50 -14.54
CA LEU A 286 -13.00 10.17 -14.28
C LEU A 286 -13.97 9.12 -14.83
N HIS A 287 -13.46 8.17 -15.59
CA HIS A 287 -14.21 7.05 -16.14
C HIS A 287 -13.66 5.71 -15.65
N LEU A 288 -14.59 4.79 -15.36
CA LEU A 288 -14.29 3.38 -15.17
C LEU A 288 -15.07 2.59 -16.22
N ASN A 289 -14.36 1.85 -17.06
CA ASN A 289 -14.97 1.08 -18.17
C ASN A 289 -15.75 1.93 -19.17
N GLY A 290 -15.38 3.20 -19.35
CA GLY A 290 -16.06 4.14 -20.24
C GLY A 290 -17.28 4.83 -19.63
N GLU A 291 -17.63 4.54 -18.36
CA GLU A 291 -18.75 5.16 -17.66
C GLU A 291 -18.23 6.18 -16.63
N ASP A 292 -18.98 7.28 -16.42
CA ASP A 292 -18.66 8.29 -15.41
C ASP A 292 -18.51 7.64 -14.03
N CYS A 293 -17.41 7.92 -13.33
CA CYS A 293 -17.12 7.37 -12.03
C CYS A 293 -16.93 8.48 -10.98
N TYR A 294 -18.00 8.79 -10.23
CA TYR A 294 -17.90 9.70 -9.10
C TYR A 294 -17.33 8.98 -7.86
N LEU A 295 -16.20 9.45 -7.35
CA LEU A 295 -15.54 8.84 -6.20
C LEU A 295 -16.13 9.32 -4.87
N ARG A 296 -16.58 8.37 -4.08
CA ARG A 296 -16.92 8.55 -2.66
C ARG A 296 -15.88 7.79 -1.86
N GLY A 297 -14.78 8.48 -1.57
CA GLY A 297 -13.64 7.89 -0.90
C GLY A 297 -13.65 8.10 0.61
N VAL A 298 -12.94 7.23 1.32
CA VAL A 298 -12.56 7.41 2.71
C VAL A 298 -11.05 7.25 2.87
N LEU A 299 -10.44 8.09 3.70
CA LEU A 299 -9.04 7.99 4.08
C LEU A 299 -8.88 6.89 5.12
N ASP A 300 -7.94 5.98 4.89
CA ASP A 300 -7.68 4.84 5.76
C ASP A 300 -6.18 4.75 6.09
N GLN A 301 -5.87 4.94 7.37
CA GLN A 301 -4.49 4.91 7.89
C GLN A 301 -3.92 3.48 7.96
N GLY A 302 -4.77 2.46 8.00
CA GLY A 302 -4.35 1.06 8.08
C GLY A 302 -3.70 0.67 9.42
N TYR A 303 -4.10 1.29 10.52
CA TYR A 303 -3.69 0.91 11.88
C TYR A 303 -4.75 0.02 12.53
N PHE A 304 -4.29 -0.96 13.31
CA PHE A 304 -5.12 -1.92 14.05
C PHE A 304 -4.83 -1.81 15.55
N PRO A 305 -5.83 -1.97 16.43
CA PRO A 305 -5.67 -1.74 17.87
C PRO A 305 -4.54 -2.54 18.52
N GLU A 306 -4.43 -3.83 18.20
CA GLU A 306 -3.48 -4.74 18.84
C GLU A 306 -2.18 -4.90 18.05
N GLY A 307 -2.24 -4.75 16.73
CA GLY A 307 -1.15 -5.07 15.79
C GLY A 307 -0.57 -3.89 15.03
N TRP A 308 -1.05 -2.68 15.24
CA TRP A 308 -0.61 -1.43 14.60
C TRP A 308 -0.69 -1.53 13.06
N TYR A 309 0.41 -1.66 12.33
CA TYR A 309 0.39 -1.87 10.89
C TYR A 309 -0.08 -3.27 10.47
N THR A 310 -0.07 -4.23 11.39
CA THR A 310 -0.38 -5.63 11.07
C THR A 310 -1.75 -6.01 11.63
N ALA A 311 -2.69 -6.35 10.76
CA ALA A 311 -3.97 -6.92 11.17
C ALA A 311 -3.75 -8.27 11.87
N MET A 312 -4.51 -8.57 12.91
CA MET A 312 -4.43 -9.83 13.64
C MET A 312 -4.80 -11.03 12.78
N SER A 313 -5.64 -10.83 11.77
CA SER A 313 -6.12 -11.87 10.86
C SER A 313 -6.46 -11.31 9.48
N ASP A 314 -6.56 -12.20 8.50
CA ASP A 314 -7.07 -11.89 7.16
C ASP A 314 -8.53 -11.38 7.19
N ASP A 315 -9.33 -11.85 8.15
CA ASP A 315 -10.72 -11.39 8.35
C ASP A 315 -10.81 -9.94 8.82
N GLU A 316 -9.82 -9.40 9.55
CA GLU A 316 -9.79 -7.97 9.90
C GLU A 316 -9.58 -7.08 8.68
N LEU A 317 -8.67 -7.47 7.78
CA LEU A 317 -8.48 -6.76 6.51
C LEU A 317 -9.75 -6.78 5.65
N ARG A 318 -10.39 -7.94 5.58
CA ARG A 318 -11.69 -8.10 4.91
C ARG A 318 -12.76 -7.22 5.53
N ARG A 319 -12.84 -7.17 6.86
CA ARG A 319 -13.82 -6.38 7.61
C ARG A 319 -13.69 -4.88 7.33
N ASP A 320 -12.49 -4.34 7.25
CA ASP A 320 -12.28 -2.92 6.93
C ASP A 320 -12.81 -2.59 5.53
N VAL A 321 -12.61 -3.47 4.54
CA VAL A 321 -13.22 -3.34 3.20
C VAL A 321 -14.75 -3.41 3.26
N GLU A 322 -15.32 -4.39 3.97
CA GLU A 322 -16.76 -4.57 4.13
C GLU A 322 -17.42 -3.36 4.82
N LEU A 323 -16.80 -2.82 5.88
CA LEU A 323 -17.29 -1.63 6.60
C LEU A 323 -17.24 -0.39 5.71
N THR A 324 -16.15 -0.20 4.95
CA THR A 324 -16.02 0.89 3.98
C THR A 324 -17.17 0.88 2.98
N LEU A 325 -17.44 -0.26 2.37
CA LEU A 325 -18.57 -0.44 1.42
C LEU A 325 -19.93 -0.26 2.09
N ALA A 326 -20.11 -0.79 3.30
CA ALA A 326 -21.36 -0.69 4.06
C ALA A 326 -21.71 0.76 4.43
N MET A 327 -20.72 1.62 4.68
CA MET A 327 -20.92 3.06 4.92
C MET A 327 -21.22 3.85 3.64
N GLY A 328 -21.23 3.22 2.45
CA GLY A 328 -21.61 3.86 1.19
C GLY A 328 -20.44 4.40 0.37
N PHE A 329 -19.22 4.20 0.78
CA PHE A 329 -18.03 4.51 0.01
C PHE A 329 -17.83 3.50 -1.13
N ASN A 330 -17.18 3.92 -2.21
CA ASN A 330 -16.74 3.06 -3.30
C ASN A 330 -15.22 3.07 -3.48
N CYS A 331 -14.51 3.86 -2.67
CA CYS A 331 -13.06 4.00 -2.73
C CYS A 331 -12.45 4.13 -1.33
N ALA A 332 -11.28 3.54 -1.13
CA ALA A 332 -10.42 3.79 0.01
C ALA A 332 -9.09 4.38 -0.47
N ARG A 333 -8.66 5.49 0.13
CA ARG A 333 -7.30 6.01 -0.01
C ARG A 333 -6.47 5.48 1.14
N LYS A 334 -5.56 4.53 0.85
CA LYS A 334 -4.61 4.02 1.84
C LYS A 334 -3.56 5.08 2.07
N HIS A 335 -3.63 5.73 3.24
CA HIS A 335 -2.91 6.96 3.50
C HIS A 335 -1.60 6.71 4.25
N GLN A 336 -0.50 7.21 3.68
CA GLN A 336 0.85 7.18 4.28
C GLN A 336 1.33 5.77 4.69
N LYS A 337 0.76 4.74 4.07
CA LYS A 337 1.09 3.32 4.30
C LYS A 337 0.94 2.52 3.01
N ALA A 338 1.96 1.77 2.64
CA ALA A 338 1.82 0.73 1.63
C ALA A 338 1.20 -0.52 2.28
N GLU A 339 -0.06 -0.78 1.95
CA GLU A 339 -0.87 -1.78 2.66
C GLU A 339 -0.45 -3.22 2.37
N ASP A 340 -0.87 -4.13 3.24
CA ASP A 340 -0.71 -5.58 3.06
C ASP A 340 -1.42 -6.03 1.76
N PRO A 341 -0.79 -6.82 0.86
CA PRO A 341 -1.42 -7.32 -0.36
C PRO A 341 -2.74 -8.07 -0.14
N ARG A 342 -2.96 -8.61 1.07
CA ARG A 342 -4.23 -9.25 1.43
C ARG A 342 -5.41 -8.27 1.55
N TYR A 343 -5.17 -7.02 1.92
CA TYR A 343 -6.19 -5.97 1.85
C TYR A 343 -6.63 -5.72 0.40
N LEU A 344 -5.66 -5.60 -0.51
CA LEU A 344 -5.95 -5.43 -1.94
C LEU A 344 -6.69 -6.65 -2.52
N TYR A 345 -6.34 -7.87 -2.08
CA TYR A 345 -7.07 -9.08 -2.44
C TYR A 345 -8.56 -9.02 -2.06
N TRP A 346 -8.88 -8.50 -0.87
CA TRP A 346 -10.28 -8.32 -0.45
C TRP A 346 -10.95 -7.16 -1.19
N ALA A 347 -10.26 -6.07 -1.44
CA ALA A 347 -10.75 -4.96 -2.26
C ALA A 347 -11.10 -5.43 -3.68
N ASP A 348 -10.25 -6.26 -4.31
CA ASP A 348 -10.49 -6.85 -5.63
C ASP A 348 -11.75 -7.72 -5.67
N ARG A 349 -11.98 -8.52 -4.61
CA ARG A 349 -13.10 -9.46 -4.52
C ARG A 349 -14.42 -8.83 -4.13
N LEU A 350 -14.38 -7.76 -3.35
CA LEU A 350 -15.56 -7.09 -2.82
C LEU A 350 -15.95 -5.83 -3.60
N GLY A 351 -15.11 -5.39 -4.55
CA GLY A 351 -15.42 -4.26 -5.42
C GLY A 351 -15.11 -2.89 -4.81
N LEU A 352 -14.08 -2.79 -3.97
CA LEU A 352 -13.62 -1.50 -3.46
C LEU A 352 -12.50 -0.94 -4.33
N LEU A 353 -12.67 0.28 -4.84
CA LEU A 353 -11.58 1.01 -5.50
C LEU A 353 -10.53 1.43 -4.45
N VAL A 354 -9.27 1.44 -4.85
CA VAL A 354 -8.16 1.78 -3.94
C VAL A 354 -7.21 2.78 -4.60
N TRP A 355 -6.79 3.77 -3.81
CA TRP A 355 -5.62 4.58 -4.09
C TRP A 355 -4.47 4.08 -3.24
N ALA A 356 -3.38 3.70 -3.90
CA ALA A 356 -2.18 3.22 -3.25
C ALA A 356 -1.18 4.37 -3.12
N GLU A 357 -0.84 4.70 -1.87
CA GLU A 357 -0.01 5.85 -1.54
C GLU A 357 1.36 5.42 -1.00
N MET A 358 2.39 6.19 -1.35
CA MET A 358 3.73 6.03 -0.81
C MET A 358 3.85 6.70 0.56
N PRO A 359 4.32 6.02 1.59
CA PRO A 359 4.70 6.67 2.84
C PRO A 359 5.77 7.73 2.60
N SER A 360 5.54 8.94 3.07
CA SER A 360 6.43 10.07 2.83
C SER A 360 7.61 10.11 3.80
N GLY A 361 8.75 10.62 3.35
CA GLY A 361 9.77 11.15 4.24
C GLY A 361 9.41 12.55 4.72
N ARG A 362 10.15 13.09 5.67
CA ARG A 362 9.88 14.43 6.22
C ARG A 362 10.87 15.49 5.74
N VAL A 363 12.07 15.10 5.34
CA VAL A 363 13.15 16.00 4.94
C VAL A 363 13.72 15.60 3.59
N PHE A 364 13.76 16.53 2.65
CA PHE A 364 14.38 16.32 1.34
C PHE A 364 15.89 16.12 1.48
N SER A 365 16.38 15.03 0.93
CA SER A 365 17.80 14.67 0.88
C SER A 365 18.07 13.72 -0.28
N SER A 366 19.34 13.54 -0.64
CA SER A 366 19.72 12.50 -1.62
C SER A 366 19.33 11.09 -1.15
N GLU A 367 19.43 10.84 0.15
CA GLU A 367 19.03 9.57 0.76
C GLU A 367 17.52 9.31 0.57
N LEU A 368 16.66 10.31 0.82
CA LEU A 368 15.22 10.18 0.57
C LEU A 368 14.94 9.93 -0.91
N VAL A 369 15.59 10.65 -1.83
CA VAL A 369 15.40 10.46 -3.27
C VAL A 369 15.73 9.02 -3.67
N GLU A 370 16.86 8.48 -3.22
CA GLU A 370 17.28 7.12 -3.53
C GLU A 370 16.32 6.06 -2.93
N THR A 371 16.03 6.16 -1.64
CA THR A 371 15.22 5.18 -0.90
C THR A 371 13.77 5.19 -1.39
N LEU A 372 13.15 6.38 -1.49
CA LEU A 372 11.76 6.49 -1.95
C LEU A 372 11.61 5.97 -3.39
N THR A 373 12.54 6.31 -4.29
CA THR A 373 12.48 5.85 -5.69
C THR A 373 12.57 4.33 -5.78
N SER A 374 13.46 3.71 -4.99
CA SER A 374 13.62 2.25 -4.95
C SER A 374 12.37 1.57 -4.42
N GLU A 375 11.91 1.96 -3.23
CA GLU A 375 10.72 1.37 -2.60
C GLU A 375 9.46 1.57 -3.44
N TRP A 376 9.24 2.79 -3.95
CA TRP A 376 8.10 3.08 -4.80
C TRP A 376 8.07 2.21 -6.05
N THR A 377 9.22 2.01 -6.69
CA THR A 377 9.35 1.11 -7.85
C THR A 377 8.92 -0.31 -7.51
N ASP A 378 9.33 -0.82 -6.36
CA ASP A 378 9.02 -2.19 -5.93
C ASP A 378 7.55 -2.32 -5.48
N LEU A 379 6.99 -1.31 -4.83
CA LEU A 379 5.57 -1.27 -4.46
C LEU A 379 4.65 -1.23 -5.69
N VAL A 380 4.95 -0.40 -6.69
CA VAL A 380 4.20 -0.38 -7.96
C VAL A 380 4.27 -1.74 -8.64
N LYS A 381 5.44 -2.38 -8.71
CA LYS A 381 5.58 -3.73 -9.27
C LYS A 381 4.81 -4.79 -8.47
N ARG A 382 4.77 -4.67 -7.14
CA ARG A 382 4.01 -5.56 -6.26
C ARG A 382 2.51 -5.49 -6.54
N ASP A 383 1.97 -4.26 -6.63
CA ASP A 383 0.53 -4.02 -6.55
C ASP A 383 -0.16 -3.78 -7.90
N ARG A 384 0.59 -3.56 -9.01
CA ARG A 384 0.02 -3.31 -10.34
C ARG A 384 -0.80 -4.46 -10.93
N GLY A 385 -0.80 -5.64 -10.30
CA GLY A 385 -1.67 -6.77 -10.65
C GLY A 385 -3.10 -6.67 -10.09
N HIS A 386 -3.37 -5.81 -9.11
CA HIS A 386 -4.66 -5.69 -8.43
C HIS A 386 -5.64 -4.79 -9.20
N PRO A 387 -6.82 -5.28 -9.63
CA PRO A 387 -7.80 -4.45 -10.35
C PRO A 387 -8.38 -3.32 -9.51
N SER A 388 -8.50 -3.48 -8.19
CA SER A 388 -9.01 -2.46 -7.27
C SER A 388 -8.16 -1.19 -7.24
N VAL A 389 -6.84 -1.30 -7.42
CA VAL A 389 -5.95 -0.13 -7.45
C VAL A 389 -6.20 0.66 -8.73
N ILE A 390 -6.68 1.90 -8.62
CA ILE A 390 -7.00 2.79 -9.75
C ILE A 390 -6.11 4.03 -9.84
N ALA A 391 -5.45 4.39 -8.74
CA ALA A 391 -4.55 5.54 -8.70
C ALA A 391 -3.31 5.26 -7.83
N TRP A 392 -2.20 5.85 -8.24
CA TRP A 392 -0.92 5.89 -7.54
C TRP A 392 -0.66 7.28 -6.98
N VAL A 393 -0.27 7.36 -5.70
CA VAL A 393 -0.03 8.63 -4.99
C VAL A 393 1.39 8.62 -4.40
N PRO A 394 2.40 9.08 -5.14
CA PRO A 394 3.78 9.08 -4.65
C PRO A 394 4.09 10.12 -3.57
N PHE A 395 3.35 11.24 -3.52
CA PHE A 395 3.53 12.27 -2.51
C PHE A 395 2.19 12.77 -1.97
N ASN A 396 2.19 13.13 -0.70
CA ASN A 396 1.08 13.78 0.00
C ASN A 396 1.55 15.10 0.61
N GLU A 397 0.79 16.18 0.38
CA GLU A 397 0.93 17.46 1.07
C GLU A 397 2.36 18.05 1.06
N SER A 398 3.10 17.75 0.01
CA SER A 398 4.51 18.14 -0.14
C SER A 398 5.44 17.60 0.96
N TRP A 399 5.03 16.56 1.72
CA TRP A 399 5.91 15.96 2.72
C TRP A 399 7.18 15.42 2.06
N GLY A 400 8.34 15.78 2.64
CA GLY A 400 9.66 15.47 2.08
C GLY A 400 10.08 16.35 0.90
N VAL A 401 9.16 17.13 0.32
CA VAL A 401 9.39 18.05 -0.81
C VAL A 401 8.78 19.44 -0.54
N TRP A 402 8.87 19.91 0.70
CA TRP A 402 8.20 21.10 1.27
C TRP A 402 8.39 22.40 0.49
N HIS A 403 9.38 22.48 -0.39
CA HIS A 403 9.80 23.71 -1.05
C HIS A 403 9.70 23.62 -2.57
N GLN A 404 8.73 22.87 -3.11
CA GLN A 404 8.54 22.72 -4.55
C GLN A 404 8.39 24.07 -5.29
N SER A 405 7.77 25.05 -4.66
CA SER A 405 7.56 26.39 -5.22
C SER A 405 8.85 27.21 -5.37
N THR A 406 9.89 26.92 -4.58
CA THR A 406 11.13 27.72 -4.50
C THR A 406 12.40 26.93 -4.79
N ARG A 407 12.35 25.61 -4.78
CA ARG A 407 13.48 24.70 -5.02
C ARG A 407 13.19 23.78 -6.20
N PRO A 408 13.74 24.09 -7.39
CA PRO A 408 13.47 23.33 -8.61
C PRO A 408 13.78 21.82 -8.49
N GLU A 409 14.77 21.44 -7.69
CA GLU A 409 15.14 20.03 -7.47
C GLU A 409 14.03 19.23 -6.78
N GLN A 410 13.24 19.84 -5.89
CA GLN A 410 12.13 19.15 -5.23
C GLN A 410 10.95 18.97 -6.18
N ARG A 411 10.60 20.00 -6.97
CA ARG A 411 9.61 19.87 -8.04
C ARG A 411 10.02 18.82 -9.07
N ALA A 412 11.29 18.88 -9.51
CA ALA A 412 11.83 17.90 -10.46
C ALA A 412 11.74 16.45 -9.94
N PHE A 413 11.89 16.24 -8.63
CA PHE A 413 11.75 14.92 -8.02
C PHE A 413 10.29 14.42 -8.08
N VAL A 414 9.30 15.27 -7.79
CA VAL A 414 7.89 14.94 -7.94
C VAL A 414 7.57 14.59 -9.40
N ASP A 415 7.94 15.44 -10.34
CA ASP A 415 7.67 15.26 -11.78
C ASP A 415 8.36 13.99 -12.33
N ALA A 416 9.59 13.72 -11.90
CA ALA A 416 10.32 12.50 -12.27
C ALA A 416 9.66 11.25 -11.71
N THR A 417 9.13 11.29 -10.48
CA THR A 417 8.43 10.16 -9.87
C THR A 417 7.11 9.88 -10.56
N VAL A 418 6.36 10.91 -10.98
CA VAL A 418 5.17 10.75 -11.84
C VAL A 418 5.53 10.05 -13.16
N ALA A 419 6.59 10.51 -13.84
CA ALA A 419 7.03 9.92 -15.09
C ALA A 419 7.50 8.46 -14.92
N LEU A 420 8.21 8.17 -13.83
CA LEU A 420 8.62 6.80 -13.46
C LEU A 420 7.41 5.90 -13.24
N THR A 421 6.42 6.36 -12.48
CA THR A 421 5.21 5.60 -12.20
C THR A 421 4.46 5.25 -13.48
N LYS A 422 4.30 6.21 -14.40
CA LYS A 422 3.69 5.99 -15.72
C LYS A 422 4.50 5.04 -16.62
N ALA A 423 5.81 5.02 -16.46
CA ALA A 423 6.67 4.06 -17.18
C ALA A 423 6.52 2.63 -16.63
N LEU A 424 6.27 2.48 -15.33
CA LEU A 424 6.07 1.18 -14.67
C LEU A 424 4.64 0.63 -14.86
N ASP A 425 3.65 1.51 -14.92
CA ASP A 425 2.23 1.16 -15.05
C ASP A 425 1.46 2.22 -15.83
N GLN A 426 0.98 1.83 -17.02
CA GLN A 426 0.17 2.67 -17.91
C GLN A 426 -1.34 2.46 -17.74
N SER A 427 -1.76 1.62 -16.82
CA SER A 427 -3.16 1.20 -16.66
C SER A 427 -3.89 1.92 -15.52
N ARG A 428 -3.21 2.83 -14.83
CA ARG A 428 -3.71 3.57 -13.66
C ARG A 428 -3.35 5.05 -13.75
N LEU A 429 -4.12 5.85 -13.01
CA LEU A 429 -3.87 7.28 -12.88
C LEU A 429 -2.74 7.54 -11.88
N VAL A 430 -2.10 8.70 -12.00
CA VAL A 430 -1.04 9.15 -11.07
C VAL A 430 -1.42 10.51 -10.53
N ILE A 431 -1.44 10.64 -9.19
CA ILE A 431 -1.59 11.89 -8.46
C ILE A 431 -0.19 12.27 -7.97
N GLY A 432 0.44 13.26 -8.58
CA GLY A 432 1.85 13.56 -8.32
C GLY A 432 2.13 13.97 -6.88
N ASN A 433 1.35 14.92 -6.38
CA ASN A 433 1.36 15.37 -4.99
C ASN A 433 -0.07 15.66 -4.59
N ASP A 434 -0.62 14.88 -3.66
CA ASP A 434 -2.01 15.00 -3.26
C ASP A 434 -2.23 16.19 -2.34
N GLY A 435 -3.31 16.93 -2.55
CA GLY A 435 -3.82 17.98 -1.68
C GLY A 435 -3.48 19.41 -2.04
N TRP A 436 -2.28 19.69 -2.53
CA TRP A 436 -1.84 21.03 -2.96
C TRP A 436 -0.55 20.99 -3.79
N GLU A 437 -0.11 22.20 -4.25
CA GLU A 437 1.13 22.38 -5.01
C GLU A 437 1.24 21.41 -6.20
N PHE A 438 0.12 21.22 -6.93
CA PHE A 438 0.10 20.38 -8.12
C PHE A 438 1.18 20.83 -9.11
N SER A 439 2.01 19.92 -9.59
CA SER A 439 3.01 20.15 -10.63
C SER A 439 2.76 19.30 -11.86
N SER A 440 2.41 18.03 -11.66
CA SER A 440 2.11 17.06 -12.72
C SER A 440 1.27 15.90 -12.17
N GLY A 441 0.50 15.24 -13.04
CA GLY A 441 -0.38 14.14 -12.69
C GLY A 441 -1.60 14.05 -13.60
N ASP A 442 -2.50 13.12 -13.31
CA ASP A 442 -3.73 12.89 -14.08
C ASP A 442 -4.97 13.45 -13.39
N LEU A 443 -4.89 13.75 -12.10
CA LEU A 443 -5.96 14.32 -11.29
C LEU A 443 -5.45 15.56 -10.55
N TRP A 444 -6.28 16.59 -10.46
CA TRP A 444 -6.01 17.74 -9.60
C TRP A 444 -6.78 17.61 -8.29
N THR A 445 -6.06 17.55 -7.19
CA THR A 445 -6.57 17.20 -5.87
C THR A 445 -6.35 18.31 -4.86
N LEU A 446 -7.31 18.47 -3.93
CA LEU A 446 -7.33 19.55 -2.94
C LEU A 446 -7.66 18.99 -1.55
N HIS A 447 -7.01 19.53 -0.51
CA HIS A 447 -7.30 19.26 0.90
C HIS A 447 -7.88 20.52 1.57
N LEU A 448 -9.10 20.44 2.08
CA LEU A 448 -9.77 21.55 2.76
C LEU A 448 -10.54 21.04 3.97
N TYR A 449 -10.14 21.47 5.16
CA TYR A 449 -10.78 21.20 6.44
C TYR A 449 -11.43 22.49 6.98
N ASN A 450 -12.42 23.01 6.30
CA ASN A 450 -13.12 24.22 6.68
C ASN A 450 -14.51 23.91 7.21
N ASP A 451 -15.05 24.87 7.97
CA ASP A 451 -16.47 24.84 8.26
C ASP A 451 -17.28 24.89 6.95
N GLU A 452 -18.47 24.37 7.01
CA GLU A 452 -19.34 24.15 5.85
C GLU A 452 -19.66 25.46 5.11
N HIS A 453 -19.68 26.60 5.82
CA HIS A 453 -20.04 27.90 5.26
C HIS A 453 -18.97 28.51 4.36
N ASP A 454 -17.68 28.23 4.60
CA ASP A 454 -16.57 28.75 3.82
C ASP A 454 -16.07 27.79 2.73
N LEU A 455 -16.33 26.49 2.87
CA LEU A 455 -15.84 25.44 1.99
C LEU A 455 -16.19 25.68 0.50
N ALA A 456 -17.46 26.00 0.19
CA ALA A 456 -17.89 26.26 -1.19
C ALA A 456 -17.18 27.46 -1.82
N ASN A 457 -16.99 28.54 -1.05
CA ASN A 457 -16.33 29.76 -1.51
C ASN A 457 -14.84 29.50 -1.79
N ARG A 458 -14.21 28.73 -0.92
CA ARG A 458 -12.78 28.38 -1.10
C ARG A 458 -12.56 27.47 -2.27
N LEU A 459 -13.37 26.43 -2.44
CA LEU A 459 -13.34 25.56 -3.61
C LEU A 459 -13.56 26.33 -4.90
N SER A 460 -14.59 27.19 -4.97
CA SER A 460 -14.86 28.01 -6.16
C SER A 460 -13.68 28.92 -6.50
N ARG A 461 -13.09 29.58 -5.49
CA ARG A 461 -11.92 30.45 -5.70
C ARG A 461 -10.71 29.68 -6.22
N LEU A 462 -10.44 28.47 -5.69
CA LEU A 462 -9.33 27.61 -6.14
C LEU A 462 -9.56 27.11 -7.57
N ILE A 463 -10.78 26.71 -7.92
CA ILE A 463 -11.14 26.27 -9.26
C ILE A 463 -10.98 27.41 -10.28
N GLU A 464 -11.37 28.63 -9.92
CA GLU A 464 -11.20 29.82 -10.77
C GLU A 464 -9.74 30.28 -10.87
N ASN A 465 -8.97 30.13 -9.80
CA ASN A 465 -7.57 30.52 -9.75
C ASN A 465 -6.73 29.47 -9.01
N PRO A 466 -6.21 28.46 -9.72
CA PRO A 466 -5.46 27.34 -9.13
C PRO A 466 -4.20 27.75 -8.34
N GLU A 467 -3.60 28.90 -8.64
CA GLU A 467 -2.46 29.41 -7.90
C GLU A 467 -2.86 30.12 -6.57
N SER A 468 -4.15 30.15 -6.23
CA SER A 468 -4.63 30.69 -4.96
C SER A 468 -4.19 29.81 -3.77
N SER A 469 -4.11 30.43 -2.59
CA SER A 469 -3.80 29.74 -1.33
C SER A 469 -4.87 28.70 -0.97
N VAL A 470 -4.43 27.49 -0.70
CA VAL A 470 -5.24 26.38 -0.14
C VAL A 470 -5.25 26.46 1.38
N THR A 471 -4.11 26.80 2.00
CA THR A 471 -3.98 26.92 3.46
C THR A 471 -3.40 28.29 3.80
N ASP A 472 -3.82 28.85 4.93
CA ASP A 472 -3.36 30.17 5.33
C ASP A 472 -1.94 30.13 5.89
N GLU A 473 -1.52 29.07 6.55
CA GLU A 473 -0.12 28.79 6.93
C GLU A 473 0.06 27.32 7.35
N TYR A 474 0.69 26.50 6.53
CA TYR A 474 1.13 25.17 6.94
C TYR A 474 2.66 25.08 6.82
N GLY A 475 3.34 24.82 7.94
CA GLY A 475 4.80 24.78 7.96
C GLY A 475 5.46 26.13 7.65
N GLY A 476 4.80 27.27 7.97
CA GLY A 476 5.32 28.61 7.73
C GLY A 476 5.29 29.08 6.27
N GLN A 477 4.54 28.41 5.40
CA GLN A 477 4.38 28.78 3.99
C GLN A 477 2.92 28.62 3.56
N ASN A 478 2.43 29.57 2.76
CA ASN A 478 1.15 29.45 2.06
C ASN A 478 1.26 28.34 1.01
N ARG A 479 0.37 27.34 1.07
CA ARG A 479 0.26 26.31 0.04
C ARG A 479 -0.74 26.76 -1.02
N VAL A 480 -0.41 26.51 -2.28
CA VAL A 480 -1.25 26.86 -3.44
C VAL A 480 -1.86 25.59 -4.04
N GLY A 481 -3.00 25.71 -4.71
CA GLY A 481 -3.65 24.57 -5.35
C GLY A 481 -2.81 23.98 -6.48
N ALA A 482 -2.18 24.83 -7.28
CA ALA A 482 -1.25 24.42 -8.32
C ALA A 482 -0.02 25.34 -8.33
N LEU A 483 1.15 24.79 -8.64
CA LEU A 483 2.39 25.55 -8.75
C LEU A 483 2.38 26.42 -10.02
N PRO A 484 3.07 27.57 -10.00
CA PRO A 484 3.18 28.43 -11.18
C PRO A 484 3.63 27.67 -12.43
N GLY A 485 2.85 27.84 -13.50
CA GLY A 485 3.09 27.18 -14.79
C GLY A 485 2.69 25.71 -14.86
N ALA A 486 2.04 25.15 -13.84
CA ALA A 486 1.39 23.86 -13.92
C ALA A 486 0.03 24.01 -14.65
N ASP A 487 -0.30 23.05 -15.52
CA ASP A 487 -1.56 23.05 -16.26
C ASP A 487 -2.53 22.06 -15.64
N VAL A 488 -3.62 22.55 -15.07
CA VAL A 488 -4.72 21.77 -14.50
C VAL A 488 -5.96 21.75 -15.40
N SER A 489 -5.89 22.38 -16.58
CA SER A 489 -7.03 22.45 -17.50
C SER A 489 -7.43 21.07 -18.01
N GLY A 490 -8.72 20.76 -17.93
CA GLY A 490 -9.24 19.47 -18.40
C GLY A 490 -8.89 18.28 -17.50
N LEU A 491 -8.32 18.50 -16.31
CA LEU A 491 -8.13 17.45 -15.31
C LEU A 491 -9.39 17.30 -14.43
N PRO A 492 -9.75 16.08 -14.02
CA PRO A 492 -10.74 15.87 -12.97
C PRO A 492 -10.28 16.53 -11.65
N ILE A 493 -11.23 17.20 -10.98
CA ILE A 493 -10.98 17.88 -9.70
C ILE A 493 -11.58 17.04 -8.57
N LEU A 494 -10.80 16.75 -7.54
CA LEU A 494 -11.26 16.00 -6.38
C LEU A 494 -10.89 16.71 -5.07
N LEU A 495 -11.79 16.64 -4.10
CA LEU A 495 -11.54 17.07 -2.73
C LEU A 495 -11.06 15.86 -1.92
N THR A 496 -9.75 15.68 -1.81
CA THR A 496 -9.15 14.42 -1.37
C THR A 496 -8.82 14.33 0.11
N GLU A 497 -9.05 15.42 0.84
CA GLU A 497 -9.22 15.41 2.29
C GLU A 497 -10.23 16.47 2.71
N CYS A 498 -11.22 16.04 3.47
CA CYS A 498 -12.28 16.89 4.03
C CYS A 498 -12.96 16.19 5.21
N GLY A 499 -13.79 16.92 5.93
CA GLY A 499 -14.47 16.40 7.12
C GLY A 499 -13.58 16.51 8.35
N GLY A 500 -13.03 15.40 8.82
CA GLY A 500 -12.18 15.40 10.01
C GLY A 500 -12.92 15.75 11.30
N ILE A 501 -14.22 15.41 11.37
CA ILE A 501 -15.12 15.78 12.48
C ILE A 501 -14.99 14.73 13.58
N GLY A 502 -14.49 15.12 14.74
CA GLY A 502 -14.44 14.28 15.93
C GLY A 502 -15.80 14.19 16.63
N MET A 503 -15.96 13.25 17.56
CA MET A 503 -17.14 13.09 18.39
C MET A 503 -16.77 12.84 19.86
N GLY A 504 -17.41 13.56 20.77
CA GLY A 504 -17.28 13.39 22.21
C GLY A 504 -16.45 14.46 22.91
N GLN A 505 -16.08 14.19 24.16
CA GLN A 505 -15.19 15.05 24.94
C GLN A 505 -13.75 14.62 24.70
N PHE A 506 -12.90 15.57 24.37
CA PHE A 506 -11.49 15.36 24.16
C PHE A 506 -10.70 15.41 25.46
N SER A 507 -9.66 14.60 25.54
CA SER A 507 -8.53 14.83 26.43
C SER A 507 -7.64 15.92 25.84
N ASP A 508 -6.71 16.46 26.64
CA ASP A 508 -5.76 17.48 26.18
C ASP A 508 -4.81 16.96 25.06
N ASP A 509 -4.69 15.64 24.92
CA ASP A 509 -3.83 14.97 23.93
C ASP A 509 -4.59 14.62 22.63
N ASP A 510 -5.93 14.65 22.61
CA ASP A 510 -6.73 14.27 21.45
C ASP A 510 -6.73 15.37 20.37
N PHE A 511 -6.85 14.93 19.10
CA PHE A 511 -6.83 15.81 17.94
C PHE A 511 -8.00 15.54 16.97
N SER A 512 -8.56 16.62 16.44
CA SER A 512 -9.44 16.62 15.26
C SER A 512 -9.29 17.93 14.48
N TYR A 513 -9.79 17.98 13.24
CA TYR A 513 -9.69 19.16 12.36
C TYR A 513 -10.74 20.25 12.65
N GLY A 514 -11.22 20.36 13.85
CA GLY A 514 -12.19 21.35 14.27
C GLY A 514 -12.88 20.94 15.57
N ASP A 515 -13.93 21.68 15.93
CA ASP A 515 -14.74 21.37 17.11
C ASP A 515 -15.42 20.01 16.97
N CYS A 516 -15.52 19.28 18.08
CA CYS A 516 -16.17 17.98 18.10
C CYS A 516 -17.66 18.07 18.24
N ALA A 517 -18.35 17.19 17.53
CA ALA A 517 -19.76 16.93 17.74
C ALA A 517 -20.00 16.35 19.15
N GLN A 518 -20.97 16.90 19.89
CA GLN A 518 -21.26 16.49 21.25
C GLN A 518 -22.32 15.38 21.34
N SER A 519 -22.89 14.99 20.20
CA SER A 519 -23.88 13.92 20.09
C SER A 519 -23.87 13.30 18.69
N GLU A 520 -24.41 12.08 18.55
CA GLU A 520 -24.65 11.42 17.27
C GLU A 520 -25.47 12.29 16.31
N ALA A 521 -26.52 12.96 16.80
CA ALA A 521 -27.37 13.83 15.99
C ALA A 521 -26.61 15.05 15.45
N GLU A 522 -25.72 15.63 16.24
CA GLU A 522 -24.86 16.73 15.78
C GLU A 522 -23.83 16.26 14.77
N LEU A 523 -23.22 15.08 14.98
CA LEU A 523 -22.28 14.48 14.02
C LEU A 523 -22.99 14.21 12.68
N GLU A 524 -24.19 13.60 12.73
CA GLU A 524 -25.01 13.34 11.53
C GLU A 524 -25.31 14.64 10.77
N GLN A 525 -25.77 15.68 11.48
CA GLN A 525 -26.11 16.98 10.89
C GLN A 525 -24.87 17.61 10.21
N ARG A 526 -23.73 17.66 10.87
CA ARG A 526 -22.52 18.27 10.34
C ARG A 526 -21.97 17.51 9.11
N ILE A 527 -22.01 16.18 9.13
CA ILE A 527 -21.65 15.37 7.94
C ILE A 527 -22.60 15.69 6.77
N GLU A 528 -23.92 15.77 7.02
CA GLU A 528 -24.91 16.08 5.98
C GLU A 528 -24.70 17.48 5.37
N GLU A 529 -24.45 18.49 6.20
CA GLU A 529 -24.15 19.86 5.79
C GLU A 529 -22.89 19.91 4.91
N ALA A 530 -21.76 19.30 5.35
CA ALA A 530 -20.53 19.25 4.60
C ALA A 530 -20.70 18.54 3.24
N LEU A 531 -21.36 17.38 3.21
CA LEU A 531 -21.62 16.63 1.98
C LEU A 531 -22.56 17.37 1.02
N SER A 532 -23.54 18.11 1.55
CA SER A 532 -24.43 18.98 0.75
C SER A 532 -23.63 20.06 0.01
N VAL A 533 -22.70 20.72 0.73
CA VAL A 533 -21.80 21.70 0.13
C VAL A 533 -20.91 21.06 -0.93
N ILE A 534 -20.23 19.96 -0.63
CA ILE A 534 -19.34 19.27 -1.58
C ILE A 534 -20.08 18.90 -2.88
N ARG A 535 -21.28 18.35 -2.77
CA ARG A 535 -22.11 17.98 -3.93
C ARG A 535 -22.63 19.17 -4.73
N SER A 536 -22.72 20.34 -4.12
CA SER A 536 -23.17 21.57 -4.80
C SER A 536 -22.10 22.17 -5.72
N VAL A 537 -20.83 21.80 -5.55
CA VAL A 537 -19.71 22.29 -6.37
C VAL A 537 -19.59 21.45 -7.63
N GLY A 538 -20.20 21.91 -8.73
CA GLY A 538 -20.42 21.18 -9.97
C GLY A 538 -19.23 20.47 -10.64
N PRO A 539 -18.00 21.00 -10.64
CA PRO A 539 -16.88 20.33 -11.33
C PRO A 539 -16.21 19.21 -10.53
N LEU A 540 -16.56 19.02 -9.25
CA LEU A 540 -15.94 17.95 -8.45
C LEU A 540 -16.33 16.56 -8.96
N GLN A 541 -15.33 15.71 -9.15
CA GLN A 541 -15.48 14.31 -9.56
C GLN A 541 -15.46 13.33 -8.38
N GLY A 542 -15.39 13.83 -7.17
CA GLY A 542 -15.42 13.04 -5.96
C GLY A 542 -14.80 13.72 -4.76
N PHE A 543 -14.84 12.99 -3.66
CA PHE A 543 -14.23 13.39 -2.39
C PHE A 543 -13.62 12.19 -1.67
N VAL A 544 -12.70 12.45 -0.72
CA VAL A 544 -12.21 11.48 0.25
C VAL A 544 -12.43 12.07 1.64
N TRP A 545 -13.23 11.37 2.45
CA TRP A 545 -13.57 11.78 3.80
C TRP A 545 -12.50 11.34 4.81
N THR A 546 -12.04 12.22 5.65
CA THR A 546 -11.12 11.96 6.75
C THR A 546 -11.91 11.71 8.02
N GLN A 547 -11.93 10.47 8.62
CA GLN A 547 -11.27 9.26 8.15
C GLN A 547 -12.07 8.00 8.51
N LEU A 548 -11.59 6.83 8.15
CA LEU A 548 -12.28 5.55 8.39
C LEU A 548 -12.44 5.27 9.89
N THR A 549 -11.31 5.21 10.61
CA THR A 549 -11.28 4.91 12.05
C THR A 549 -10.53 5.98 12.81
N ASP A 550 -10.83 6.13 14.09
CA ASP A 550 -9.89 6.76 15.00
C ASP A 550 -8.56 6.02 14.99
N VAL A 551 -7.47 6.74 15.20
CA VAL A 551 -6.14 6.15 15.38
C VAL A 551 -5.44 6.88 16.52
N GLN A 552 -5.25 6.20 17.64
CA GLN A 552 -4.62 6.78 18.84
C GLN A 552 -5.26 8.12 19.24
N GLN A 553 -4.52 9.23 19.27
CA GLN A 553 -5.03 10.55 19.62
C GLN A 553 -5.83 11.26 18.49
N GLU A 554 -5.78 10.77 17.25
CA GLU A 554 -6.57 11.32 16.16
C GLU A 554 -7.97 10.68 16.14
N VAL A 555 -8.98 11.42 16.67
CA VAL A 555 -10.32 10.89 17.03
C VAL A 555 -11.42 11.37 16.09
N ASN A 556 -11.13 11.57 14.83
CA ASN A 556 -12.03 12.06 13.78
C ASN A 556 -12.52 10.96 12.81
N GLY A 557 -12.33 9.68 13.15
CA GLY A 557 -12.86 8.56 12.38
C GLY A 557 -14.38 8.49 12.37
N LEU A 558 -14.96 7.88 11.33
CA LEU A 558 -16.37 7.48 11.30
C LEU A 558 -16.64 6.26 12.19
N LEU A 559 -15.58 5.48 12.42
CA LEU A 559 -15.56 4.36 13.34
C LEU A 559 -14.60 4.68 14.49
N TYR A 560 -14.86 4.14 15.66
CA TYR A 560 -13.87 4.07 16.74
C TYR A 560 -12.69 3.20 16.31
N PHE A 561 -11.57 3.27 17.01
CA PHE A 561 -10.37 2.49 16.70
C PHE A 561 -10.63 0.97 16.68
N ASP A 562 -11.56 0.47 17.46
CA ASP A 562 -12.02 -0.93 17.49
C ASP A 562 -13.04 -1.29 16.40
N ARG A 563 -13.26 -0.42 15.43
CA ARG A 563 -14.17 -0.57 14.29
C ARG A 563 -15.66 -0.55 14.65
N ARG A 564 -16.05 -0.13 15.85
CA ARG A 564 -17.45 0.16 16.15
C ARG A 564 -17.88 1.46 15.46
N PRO A 565 -19.00 1.48 14.74
CA PRO A 565 -19.47 2.71 14.10
C PRO A 565 -19.87 3.78 15.14
N LYS A 566 -19.56 5.05 14.87
CA LYS A 566 -20.00 6.21 15.67
C LYS A 566 -21.44 6.60 15.35
N LEU A 567 -21.94 6.26 14.16
CA LEU A 567 -23.34 6.36 13.75
C LEU A 567 -23.80 5.01 13.18
N PRO A 568 -25.12 4.70 13.17
CA PRO A 568 -25.62 3.50 12.51
C PRO A 568 -25.13 3.41 11.05
N LEU A 569 -24.71 2.22 10.59
CA LEU A 569 -24.19 2.03 9.23
C LEU A 569 -25.19 2.45 8.15
N GLU A 570 -26.50 2.27 8.38
CA GLU A 570 -27.57 2.72 7.48
C GLU A 570 -27.60 4.25 7.37
N THR A 571 -27.38 4.96 8.47
CA THR A 571 -27.27 6.43 8.48
C THR A 571 -26.05 6.88 7.68
N LEU A 572 -24.87 6.30 7.94
CA LEU A 572 -23.65 6.60 7.18
C LEU A 572 -23.84 6.29 5.69
N SER A 573 -24.42 5.14 5.36
CA SER A 573 -24.68 4.77 3.97
C SER A 573 -25.62 5.76 3.26
N ARG A 574 -26.66 6.22 3.93
CA ARG A 574 -27.56 7.25 3.40
C ARG A 574 -26.83 8.57 3.16
N LEU A 575 -26.03 9.01 4.11
CA LEU A 575 -25.28 10.26 4.01
C LEU A 575 -24.27 10.23 2.87
N PHE A 576 -23.44 9.19 2.77
CA PHE A 576 -22.35 9.13 1.79
C PHE A 576 -22.80 8.72 0.39
N ARG A 577 -23.90 8.01 0.22
CA ARG A 577 -24.46 7.72 -1.11
C ARG A 577 -25.25 8.90 -1.71
N GLY A 578 -25.97 9.66 -0.90
CA GLY A 578 -26.81 10.80 -1.29
C GLY A 578 -28.25 10.40 -1.50
#